data_97605c9e2c250f37e5c153dd7677d30d
#
_entry.id   97605c9e2c250f37e5c153dd7677d30d
#
_cell.length_a   1.000
_cell.length_b   1.000
_cell.length_c   1.000
_cell.angle_alpha   90.00
_cell.angle_beta   90.00
_cell.angle_gamma   90.00
#
_symmetry.space_group_name_H-M   'P 1'
#
loop_
_entity.id
_entity.type
_entity.pdbx_description
1 polymer ?
#
loop_
_entity_poly.entity_id
_entity_poly.type
_entity_poly.pdbx_seq_one_letter_code
_entity_poly.pdbx_strand_id
1 'polypeptide(L)'
;MSPDVASIRKEIRSFFASLDENGRKIGKSKWGVYAFYDFDGEPIYVGQTLEGLGSRIGRHLTNQRTDAVAMNVLDPFEVAEICVWPLDLGHLNKKAQQEHLDRAEFTVFEKVIAESKLGAVLNEKPPRSMPVVQLPKAYRKRIVPDEIFPHRKHPDIRIARRANTIASLARVISERKVSRGLRQTLLTQARRLERLAAERLKDFPKDVADNNDE
;
A
#
# COMPACT_ATOMS: atom_id res chain seq x y z
N MET A 1 14.66 13.77 12.47
CA MET A 1 13.74 13.29 11.41
C MET A 1 14.38 13.62 10.08
N SER A 2 14.50 12.65 9.16
CA SER A 2 15.04 12.91 7.81
C SER A 2 14.18 13.98 7.10
N PRO A 3 14.79 14.92 6.33
CA PRO A 3 14.06 15.92 5.54
C PRO A 3 12.98 15.31 4.64
N ASP A 4 13.27 14.18 4.01
CA ASP A 4 12.34 13.44 3.17
C ASP A 4 11.07 13.00 3.91
N VAL A 5 11.24 12.49 5.14
CA VAL A 5 10.10 12.07 5.97
C VAL A 5 9.23 13.26 6.36
N ALA A 6 9.85 14.41 6.61
CA ALA A 6 9.13 15.64 6.94
C ALA A 6 8.30 16.14 5.75
N SER A 7 8.86 16.12 4.54
CA SER A 7 8.16 16.54 3.32
C SER A 7 7.01 15.60 2.94
N ILE A 8 7.20 14.28 3.01
CA ILE A 8 6.12 13.30 2.81
C ILE A 8 5.00 13.50 3.83
N ARG A 9 5.33 13.70 5.10
CA ARG A 9 4.31 13.99 6.14
C ARG A 9 3.55 15.29 5.85
N LYS A 10 4.19 16.29 5.27
CA LYS A 10 3.52 17.53 4.83
C LYS A 10 2.51 17.25 3.74
N GLU A 11 2.86 16.44 2.72
CA GLU A 11 1.95 16.04 1.65
C GLU A 11 0.75 15.24 2.17
N ILE A 12 0.98 14.30 3.07
CA ILE A 12 -0.09 13.53 3.72
C ILE A 12 -1.04 14.46 4.49
N ARG A 13 -0.51 15.40 5.27
CA ARG A 13 -1.34 16.38 6.00
C ARG A 13 -2.14 17.26 5.05
N SER A 14 -1.51 17.75 3.98
CA SER A 14 -2.17 18.56 2.94
C SER A 14 -3.32 17.78 2.29
N PHE A 15 -3.10 16.52 1.93
CA PHE A 15 -4.14 15.66 1.37
C PHE A 15 -5.33 15.49 2.32
N PHE A 16 -5.09 15.21 3.59
CA PHE A 16 -6.17 15.04 4.57
C PHE A 16 -6.82 16.35 5.01
N ALA A 17 -6.20 17.49 4.73
CA ALA A 17 -6.81 18.81 4.93
C ALA A 17 -7.69 19.25 3.75
N SER A 18 -7.54 18.62 2.56
CA SER A 18 -8.39 18.91 1.40
C SER A 18 -9.84 18.48 1.64
N LEU A 19 -10.76 19.10 0.90
CA LEU A 19 -12.19 18.90 1.07
C LEU A 19 -12.71 17.81 0.12
N ASP A 20 -13.67 17.04 0.59
CA ASP A 20 -14.49 16.16 -0.24
C ASP A 20 -15.56 16.99 -1.00
N GLU A 21 -16.38 16.32 -1.81
CA GLU A 21 -17.47 16.96 -2.57
C GLU A 21 -18.57 17.59 -1.69
N ASN A 22 -18.63 17.23 -0.40
CA ASN A 22 -19.55 17.76 0.58
C ASN A 22 -18.93 18.88 1.43
N GLY A 23 -17.71 19.36 1.08
CA GLY A 23 -16.99 20.40 1.81
C GLY A 23 -16.41 19.95 3.15
N ARG A 24 -16.31 18.63 3.40
CA ARG A 24 -15.73 18.06 4.62
C ARG A 24 -14.26 17.66 4.40
N LYS A 25 -13.41 17.88 5.39
CA LYS A 25 -12.00 17.46 5.32
C LYS A 25 -11.91 15.94 5.21
N ILE A 26 -11.26 15.45 4.16
CA ILE A 26 -11.09 14.00 3.87
C ILE A 26 -10.55 13.26 5.09
N GLY A 27 -9.53 13.79 5.75
CA GLY A 27 -8.92 13.16 6.93
C GLY A 27 -9.82 13.09 8.17
N LYS A 28 -10.92 13.85 8.20
CA LYS A 28 -11.91 13.84 9.29
C LYS A 28 -13.02 12.81 9.08
N SER A 29 -13.10 12.19 7.90
CA SER A 29 -14.07 11.13 7.66
C SER A 29 -13.79 9.96 8.59
N LYS A 30 -14.76 9.69 9.48
CA LYS A 30 -14.64 8.67 10.54
C LYS A 30 -14.56 7.27 9.95
N TRP A 31 -15.35 7.02 8.92
CA TRP A 31 -15.44 5.74 8.21
C TRP A 31 -14.88 5.89 6.81
N GLY A 32 -14.23 4.86 6.33
CA GLY A 32 -13.74 4.83 4.96
C GLY A 32 -12.88 3.63 4.67
N VAL A 33 -12.69 3.41 3.39
CA VAL A 33 -11.75 2.42 2.84
C VAL A 33 -10.60 3.17 2.21
N TYR A 34 -9.43 2.55 2.19
CA TYR A 34 -8.24 3.14 1.57
C TYR A 34 -7.39 2.07 0.90
N ALA A 35 -6.66 2.48 -0.13
CA ALA A 35 -5.67 1.66 -0.81
C ALA A 35 -4.35 2.43 -0.94
N PHE A 36 -3.24 1.71 -0.89
CA PHE A 36 -1.90 2.21 -1.16
C PHE A 36 -1.40 1.68 -2.48
N TYR A 37 -0.67 2.53 -3.20
CA TYR A 37 -0.07 2.20 -4.48
C TYR A 37 1.43 2.51 -4.45
N ASP A 38 2.21 1.72 -5.17
CA ASP A 38 3.64 1.95 -5.30
C ASP A 38 3.98 2.93 -6.43
N PHE A 39 5.28 3.09 -6.71
CA PHE A 39 5.80 4.01 -7.73
C PHE A 39 5.46 3.64 -9.18
N ASP A 40 4.95 2.43 -9.41
CA ASP A 40 4.51 1.95 -10.72
C ASP A 40 2.98 1.98 -10.86
N GLY A 41 2.30 2.55 -9.85
CA GLY A 41 0.84 2.57 -9.77
C GLY A 41 0.22 1.21 -9.42
N GLU A 42 1.05 0.23 -9.02
CA GLU A 42 0.60 -1.09 -8.61
C GLU A 42 -0.01 -1.03 -7.21
N PRO A 43 -1.22 -1.54 -6.99
CA PRO A 43 -1.81 -1.58 -5.66
C PRO A 43 -1.04 -2.52 -4.75
N ILE A 44 -0.81 -2.11 -3.50
CA ILE A 44 -0.02 -2.88 -2.54
C ILE A 44 -0.78 -3.22 -1.27
N TYR A 45 -1.81 -2.47 -0.92
CA TYR A 45 -2.56 -2.71 0.31
C TYR A 45 -3.95 -2.09 0.24
N VAL A 46 -4.94 -2.76 0.84
CA VAL A 46 -6.29 -2.24 1.09
C VAL A 46 -6.61 -2.33 2.57
N GLY A 47 -7.34 -1.37 3.10
CA GLY A 47 -7.78 -1.40 4.47
C GLY A 47 -8.98 -0.50 4.73
N GLN A 48 -9.61 -0.70 5.88
CA GLN A 48 -10.75 0.09 6.34
C GLN A 48 -10.49 0.75 7.68
N THR A 49 -11.31 1.73 8.04
CA THR A 49 -11.24 2.39 9.34
C THR A 49 -12.61 2.79 9.90
N LEU A 50 -12.72 2.67 11.24
CA LEU A 50 -13.80 3.21 12.08
C LEU A 50 -13.34 4.42 12.90
N GLU A 51 -12.04 4.76 12.85
CA GLU A 51 -11.39 5.72 13.73
C GLU A 51 -11.04 7.04 13.04
N GLY A 52 -11.26 7.12 11.73
CA GLY A 52 -10.87 8.24 10.88
C GLY A 52 -9.71 7.94 9.94
N LEU A 53 -9.91 8.34 8.67
CA LEU A 53 -8.94 8.08 7.59
C LEU A 53 -7.57 8.65 7.90
N GLY A 54 -7.49 9.92 8.33
CA GLY A 54 -6.21 10.57 8.65
C GLY A 54 -5.45 9.88 9.77
N SER A 55 -6.14 9.48 10.86
CA SER A 55 -5.53 8.79 12.00
C SER A 55 -5.03 7.39 11.62
N ARG A 56 -5.85 6.61 10.93
CA ARG A 56 -5.53 5.24 10.55
C ARG A 56 -4.35 5.18 9.58
N ILE A 57 -4.42 5.96 8.51
CA ILE A 57 -3.39 6.00 7.46
C ILE A 57 -2.09 6.61 8.03
N GLY A 58 -2.19 7.66 8.84
CA GLY A 58 -1.03 8.25 9.52
C GLY A 58 -0.26 7.22 10.35
N ARG A 59 -0.95 6.37 11.12
CA ARG A 59 -0.30 5.28 11.88
C ARG A 59 0.36 4.24 10.97
N HIS A 60 -0.28 3.89 9.85
CA HIS A 60 0.28 2.95 8.89
C HIS A 60 1.60 3.43 8.28
N LEU A 61 1.68 4.72 7.95
CA LEU A 61 2.81 5.29 7.22
C LEU A 61 3.92 5.85 8.12
N THR A 62 3.70 5.91 9.44
CA THR A 62 4.70 6.42 10.39
C THR A 62 5.35 5.35 11.27
N ASN A 63 5.13 4.08 10.96
CA ASN A 63 5.65 2.92 11.74
C ASN A 63 5.30 2.94 13.24
N GLN A 64 4.20 3.58 13.63
CA GLN A 64 3.68 3.50 15.00
C GLN A 64 2.93 2.19 15.28
N ARG A 65 3.24 1.14 14.51
CA ARG A 65 2.71 -0.20 14.76
C ARG A 65 3.59 -0.89 15.78
N THR A 66 2.97 -1.40 16.82
CA THR A 66 3.61 -2.22 17.86
C THR A 66 3.73 -3.69 17.45
N ASP A 67 3.08 -4.09 16.37
CA ASP A 67 3.12 -5.46 15.87
C ASP A 67 4.31 -5.65 14.90
N ALA A 68 5.30 -6.43 15.35
CA ALA A 68 6.51 -6.73 14.58
C ALA A 68 6.22 -7.41 13.22
N VAL A 69 5.12 -8.15 13.10
CA VAL A 69 4.71 -8.80 11.85
C VAL A 69 4.21 -7.74 10.86
N ALA A 70 3.33 -6.85 11.29
CA ALA A 70 2.76 -5.81 10.46
C ALA A 70 3.82 -4.81 9.96
N MET A 71 4.91 -4.60 10.72
CA MET A 71 6.04 -3.75 10.31
C MET A 71 6.83 -4.33 9.14
N ASN A 72 6.82 -5.66 8.96
CA ASN A 72 7.58 -6.33 7.91
C ASN A 72 6.75 -6.67 6.66
N VAL A 73 5.43 -6.43 6.68
CA VAL A 73 4.54 -6.71 5.55
C VAL A 73 4.56 -5.60 4.51
N LEU A 74 4.53 -4.35 4.96
CA LEU A 74 4.47 -3.16 4.12
C LEU A 74 5.59 -2.19 4.51
N ASP A 75 6.52 -1.95 3.58
CA ASP A 75 7.46 -0.83 3.71
C ASP A 75 6.74 0.49 3.38
N PRO A 76 6.58 1.42 4.35
CA PRO A 76 5.96 2.72 4.09
C PRO A 76 6.66 3.55 3.01
N PHE A 77 7.95 3.29 2.78
CA PHE A 77 8.72 3.98 1.76
C PHE A 77 8.45 3.47 0.33
N GLU A 78 7.76 2.34 0.17
CA GLU A 78 7.26 1.87 -1.12
C GLU A 78 5.87 2.45 -1.44
N VAL A 79 5.23 3.19 -0.53
CA VAL A 79 3.96 3.86 -0.78
C VAL A 79 4.20 5.19 -1.49
N ALA A 80 3.83 5.26 -2.76
CA ALA A 80 3.90 6.48 -3.56
C ALA A 80 2.59 7.26 -3.56
N GLU A 81 1.44 6.56 -3.54
CA GLU A 81 0.12 7.17 -3.61
C GLU A 81 -0.84 6.57 -2.60
N ILE A 82 -1.77 7.40 -2.15
CA ILE A 82 -2.91 7.02 -1.30
C ILE A 82 -4.20 7.26 -2.10
N CYS A 83 -5.10 6.29 -2.08
CA CYS A 83 -6.47 6.43 -2.55
C CYS A 83 -7.42 6.16 -1.38
N VAL A 84 -8.44 7.02 -1.21
CA VAL A 84 -9.41 6.87 -0.14
C VAL A 84 -10.84 7.00 -0.65
N TRP A 85 -11.76 6.27 -0.02
CA TRP A 85 -13.21 6.33 -0.23
C TRP A 85 -13.86 6.69 1.10
N PRO A 86 -14.12 8.00 1.37
CA PRO A 86 -14.79 8.44 2.58
C PRO A 86 -16.24 7.95 2.59
N LEU A 87 -16.68 7.35 3.69
CA LEU A 87 -18.04 6.85 3.84
C LEU A 87 -18.82 7.70 4.85
N ASP A 88 -20.10 7.91 4.62
CA ASP A 88 -21.02 8.55 5.55
C ASP A 88 -21.99 7.52 6.14
N LEU A 89 -21.62 6.95 7.28
CA LEU A 89 -22.37 5.89 7.95
C LEU A 89 -23.00 6.35 9.28
N GLY A 90 -23.01 7.67 9.53
CA GLY A 90 -23.50 8.22 10.80
C GLY A 90 -24.97 7.93 11.11
N HIS A 91 -25.78 7.69 10.08
CA HIS A 91 -27.19 7.35 10.18
C HIS A 91 -27.45 5.87 10.51
N LEU A 92 -26.41 5.01 10.46
CA LEU A 92 -26.52 3.57 10.73
C LEU A 92 -26.14 3.24 12.18
N ASN A 93 -26.69 2.15 12.71
CA ASN A 93 -26.23 1.58 13.96
C ASN A 93 -24.85 0.90 13.79
N LYS A 94 -24.15 0.62 14.90
CA LYS A 94 -22.78 0.09 14.90
C LYS A 94 -22.61 -1.21 14.09
N LYS A 95 -23.59 -2.12 14.15
CA LYS A 95 -23.55 -3.38 13.40
C LYS A 95 -23.65 -3.15 11.89
N ALA A 96 -24.59 -2.30 11.47
CA ALA A 96 -24.74 -1.94 10.06
C ALA A 96 -23.56 -1.12 9.53
N GLN A 97 -22.94 -0.26 10.36
CA GLN A 97 -21.71 0.45 10.01
C GLN A 97 -20.58 -0.53 9.69
N GLN A 98 -20.34 -1.54 10.55
CA GLN A 98 -19.29 -2.54 10.33
C GLN A 98 -19.58 -3.39 9.09
N GLU A 99 -20.81 -3.86 8.93
CA GLU A 99 -21.21 -4.65 7.75
C GLU A 99 -21.00 -3.86 6.45
N HIS A 100 -21.40 -2.59 6.42
CA HIS A 100 -21.21 -1.74 5.24
C HIS A 100 -19.72 -1.50 4.94
N LEU A 101 -18.90 -1.27 5.98
CA LEU A 101 -17.46 -1.14 5.84
C LEU A 101 -16.81 -2.41 5.29
N ASP A 102 -17.19 -3.59 5.81
CA ASP A 102 -16.65 -4.86 5.35
C ASP A 102 -16.99 -5.10 3.87
N ARG A 103 -18.22 -4.75 3.46
CA ARG A 103 -18.64 -4.82 2.04
C ARG A 103 -17.89 -3.82 1.18
N ALA A 104 -17.67 -2.59 1.65
CA ALA A 104 -16.93 -1.57 0.93
C ALA A 104 -15.44 -1.94 0.81
N GLU A 105 -14.82 -2.49 1.87
CA GLU A 105 -13.45 -3.00 1.83
C GLU A 105 -13.32 -4.14 0.81
N PHE A 106 -14.24 -5.10 0.82
CA PHE A 106 -14.26 -6.17 -0.17
C PHE A 106 -14.42 -5.62 -1.59
N THR A 107 -15.33 -4.66 -1.80
CA THR A 107 -15.53 -4.05 -3.12
C THR A 107 -14.28 -3.34 -3.64
N VAL A 108 -13.58 -2.59 -2.77
CA VAL A 108 -12.31 -1.95 -3.14
C VAL A 108 -11.22 -2.99 -3.38
N PHE A 109 -11.17 -4.05 -2.55
CA PHE A 109 -10.20 -5.13 -2.71
C PHE A 109 -10.33 -5.81 -4.09
N GLU A 110 -11.55 -6.22 -4.49
CA GLU A 110 -11.81 -6.79 -5.81
C GLU A 110 -11.40 -5.84 -6.93
N LYS A 111 -11.76 -4.56 -6.81
CA LYS A 111 -11.38 -3.53 -7.77
C LYS A 111 -9.87 -3.44 -7.94
N VAL A 112 -9.10 -3.32 -6.85
CA VAL A 112 -7.65 -3.17 -6.94
C VAL A 112 -6.93 -4.45 -7.36
N ILE A 113 -7.48 -5.63 -7.03
CA ILE A 113 -6.97 -6.91 -7.56
C ILE A 113 -7.14 -6.97 -9.08
N ALA A 114 -8.28 -6.53 -9.60
CA ALA A 114 -8.51 -6.47 -11.05
C ALA A 114 -7.57 -5.46 -11.76
N GLU A 115 -7.15 -4.39 -11.09
CA GLU A 115 -6.19 -3.40 -11.59
C GLU A 115 -4.73 -3.89 -11.47
N SER A 116 -4.46 -4.83 -10.57
CA SER A 116 -3.10 -5.30 -10.27
C SER A 116 -2.55 -6.19 -11.39
N LYS A 117 -1.35 -5.89 -11.85
CA LYS A 117 -0.61 -6.72 -12.82
C LYS A 117 -0.17 -8.07 -12.23
N LEU A 118 -0.16 -8.18 -10.89
CA LEU A 118 0.19 -9.40 -10.17
C LEU A 118 -1.05 -10.15 -9.65
N GLY A 119 -2.24 -9.57 -9.78
CA GLY A 119 -3.48 -10.12 -9.22
C GLY A 119 -3.41 -10.31 -7.69
N ALA A 120 -2.60 -9.51 -6.99
CA ALA A 120 -2.35 -9.70 -5.56
C ALA A 120 -1.92 -8.40 -4.88
N VAL A 121 -2.30 -8.27 -3.60
CA VAL A 121 -1.87 -7.22 -2.68
C VAL A 121 -1.21 -7.84 -1.43
N LEU A 122 -0.61 -7.00 -0.58
CA LEU A 122 0.13 -7.44 0.61
C LEU A 122 -0.77 -7.59 1.86
N ASN A 123 -2.07 -7.76 1.68
CA ASN A 123 -2.97 -8.03 2.79
C ASN A 123 -2.72 -9.45 3.35
N GLU A 124 -2.28 -9.54 4.61
CA GLU A 124 -2.11 -10.84 5.27
C GLU A 124 -3.44 -11.63 5.34
N LYS A 125 -4.53 -10.90 5.59
CA LYS A 125 -5.89 -11.44 5.59
C LYS A 125 -6.71 -10.70 4.54
N PRO A 126 -6.99 -11.32 3.40
CA PRO A 126 -7.93 -10.73 2.45
C PRO A 126 -9.32 -10.60 3.11
N PRO A 127 -10.11 -9.59 2.76
CA PRO A 127 -11.46 -9.45 3.26
C PRO A 127 -12.30 -10.68 2.86
N ARG A 128 -13.31 -10.99 3.67
CA ARG A 128 -14.25 -12.05 3.34
C ARG A 128 -15.04 -11.66 2.09
N SER A 129 -15.36 -12.67 1.25
CA SER A 129 -16.26 -12.45 0.11
C SER A 129 -17.63 -11.98 0.59
N MET A 130 -18.08 -10.86 0.07
CA MET A 130 -19.33 -10.19 0.42
C MET A 130 -19.98 -9.58 -0.82
N PRO A 131 -21.29 -9.28 -0.80
CA PRO A 131 -21.92 -8.54 -1.89
C PRO A 131 -21.27 -7.18 -2.08
N VAL A 132 -20.92 -6.84 -3.31
CA VAL A 132 -20.36 -5.55 -3.66
C VAL A 132 -21.34 -4.40 -3.36
N VAL A 133 -20.80 -3.21 -3.10
CA VAL A 133 -21.59 -2.00 -2.85
C VAL A 133 -21.14 -0.89 -3.78
N GLN A 134 -22.02 0.07 -4.02
CA GLN A 134 -21.64 1.30 -4.70
C GLN A 134 -20.68 2.09 -3.81
N LEU A 135 -19.51 2.40 -4.36
CA LEU A 135 -18.50 3.20 -3.64
C LEU A 135 -18.76 4.70 -3.87
N PRO A 136 -18.49 5.53 -2.87
CA PRO A 136 -18.46 6.97 -3.08
C PRO A 136 -17.29 7.38 -3.99
N LYS A 137 -17.19 8.67 -4.30
CA LYS A 137 -16.05 9.21 -5.03
C LYS A 137 -14.73 8.90 -4.35
N ALA A 138 -13.80 8.42 -5.14
CA ALA A 138 -12.43 8.18 -4.72
C ALA A 138 -11.61 9.48 -4.75
N TYR A 139 -10.75 9.66 -3.77
CA TYR A 139 -9.76 10.73 -3.72
C TYR A 139 -8.38 10.09 -3.72
N ARG A 140 -7.58 10.34 -4.77
CA ARG A 140 -6.25 9.77 -4.92
C ARG A 140 -5.21 10.88 -5.00
N LYS A 141 -4.11 10.72 -4.29
CA LYS A 141 -2.99 11.66 -4.31
C LYS A 141 -1.65 10.94 -4.16
N ARG A 142 -0.66 11.39 -4.93
CA ARG A 142 0.74 11.09 -4.69
C ARG A 142 1.21 11.85 -3.46
N ILE A 143 1.85 11.12 -2.53
CA ILE A 143 2.33 11.65 -1.25
C ILE A 143 3.84 11.85 -1.22
N VAL A 144 4.54 11.46 -2.26
CA VAL A 144 5.98 11.67 -2.42
C VAL A 144 6.18 12.94 -3.25
N PRO A 145 6.82 13.99 -2.69
CA PRO A 145 7.10 15.25 -3.37
C PRO A 145 7.96 15.06 -4.62
N ASP A 146 7.84 16.00 -5.59
CA ASP A 146 8.54 15.93 -6.86
C ASP A 146 10.07 15.91 -6.69
N GLU A 147 10.59 16.62 -5.70
CA GLU A 147 12.03 16.76 -5.46
C GLU A 147 12.70 15.43 -5.09
N ILE A 148 11.98 14.55 -4.39
CA ILE A 148 12.51 13.26 -3.92
C ILE A 148 11.95 12.07 -4.72
N PHE A 149 10.95 12.30 -5.57
CA PHE A 149 10.27 11.24 -6.30
C PHE A 149 11.21 10.46 -7.22
N PRO A 150 12.09 11.09 -8.05
CA PRO A 150 12.99 10.36 -8.95
C PRO A 150 13.93 9.43 -8.19
N HIS A 151 14.50 9.91 -7.08
CA HIS A 151 15.38 9.11 -6.22
C HIS A 151 14.63 7.92 -5.60
N ARG A 152 13.44 8.17 -5.05
CA ARG A 152 12.62 7.12 -4.41
C ARG A 152 12.10 6.09 -5.40
N LYS A 153 11.80 6.50 -6.64
CA LYS A 153 11.35 5.64 -7.72
C LYS A 153 12.49 4.81 -8.34
N HIS A 154 13.75 5.17 -8.10
CA HIS A 154 14.89 4.51 -8.75
C HIS A 154 14.86 2.99 -8.53
N PRO A 155 14.93 2.17 -9.61
CA PRO A 155 14.75 0.72 -9.51
C PRO A 155 15.69 0.05 -8.53
N ASP A 156 16.98 0.40 -8.54
CA ASP A 156 17.99 -0.23 -7.69
C ASP A 156 17.75 0.04 -6.20
N ILE A 157 17.26 1.26 -5.87
CA ILE A 157 16.88 1.61 -4.49
C ILE A 157 15.67 0.77 -4.05
N ARG A 158 14.68 0.62 -4.92
CA ARG A 158 13.48 -0.17 -4.63
C ARG A 158 13.77 -1.66 -4.55
N ILE A 159 14.66 -2.19 -5.40
CA ILE A 159 15.16 -3.58 -5.35
C ILE A 159 15.78 -3.85 -3.98
N ALA A 160 16.72 -2.99 -3.54
CA ALA A 160 17.36 -3.14 -2.24
C ALA A 160 16.37 -3.10 -1.07
N ARG A 161 15.38 -2.18 -1.10
CA ARG A 161 14.31 -2.10 -0.08
C ARG A 161 13.44 -3.35 -0.04
N ARG A 162 12.99 -3.83 -1.19
CA ARG A 162 12.17 -5.04 -1.30
C ARG A 162 12.92 -6.27 -0.83
N ALA A 163 14.20 -6.41 -1.18
CA ALA A 163 15.06 -7.48 -0.68
C ALA A 163 15.15 -7.48 0.86
N ASN A 164 15.38 -6.31 1.47
CA ASN A 164 15.39 -6.16 2.92
C ASN A 164 14.04 -6.51 3.58
N THR A 165 12.93 -6.08 2.99
CA THR A 165 11.58 -6.42 3.46
C THR A 165 11.34 -7.93 3.41
N ILE A 166 11.72 -8.59 2.31
CA ILE A 166 11.62 -10.06 2.14
C ILE A 166 12.47 -10.78 3.18
N ALA A 167 13.73 -10.36 3.37
CA ALA A 167 14.63 -10.96 4.34
C ALA A 167 14.08 -10.86 5.78
N SER A 168 13.56 -9.67 6.15
CA SER A 168 12.95 -9.43 7.46
C SER A 168 11.70 -10.28 7.67
N LEU A 169 10.83 -10.37 6.65
CA LEU A 169 9.61 -11.18 6.71
C LEU A 169 9.93 -12.68 6.77
N ALA A 170 10.89 -13.15 5.97
CA ALA A 170 11.34 -14.54 5.97
C ALA A 170 11.90 -14.95 7.34
N ARG A 171 12.67 -14.07 8.00
CA ARG A 171 13.17 -14.28 9.35
C ARG A 171 12.01 -14.46 10.35
N VAL A 172 11.03 -13.56 10.34
CA VAL A 172 9.85 -13.68 11.21
C VAL A 172 9.13 -15.02 10.99
N ILE A 173 8.99 -15.45 9.73
CA ILE A 173 8.35 -16.71 9.37
C ILE A 173 9.15 -17.94 9.85
N SER A 174 10.49 -17.86 9.85
CA SER A 174 11.34 -18.96 10.34
C SER A 174 11.34 -19.10 11.85
N GLU A 175 11.19 -17.98 12.58
CA GLU A 175 11.26 -17.94 14.03
C GLU A 175 9.92 -18.21 14.73
N ARG A 176 8.79 -18.15 14.02
CA ARG A 176 7.46 -18.20 14.62
C ARG A 176 6.49 -19.06 13.79
N LYS A 177 5.50 -19.64 14.48
CA LYS A 177 4.33 -20.21 13.80
C LYS A 177 3.48 -19.08 13.24
N VAL A 178 3.37 -19.00 11.91
CA VAL A 178 2.68 -17.91 11.20
C VAL A 178 1.51 -18.43 10.38
N SER A 179 0.59 -17.51 10.03
CA SER A 179 -0.56 -17.78 9.18
C SER A 179 -0.14 -18.13 7.73
N ARG A 180 -1.04 -18.81 6.99
CA ARG A 180 -0.89 -19.00 5.55
C ARG A 180 -0.83 -17.65 4.80
N GLY A 181 -1.59 -16.65 5.26
CA GLY A 181 -1.63 -15.32 4.66
C GLY A 181 -0.27 -14.63 4.68
N LEU A 182 0.49 -14.75 5.79
CA LEU A 182 1.81 -14.16 5.87
C LEU A 182 2.80 -14.82 4.88
N ARG A 183 2.69 -16.13 4.66
CA ARG A 183 3.48 -16.84 3.63
C ARG A 183 3.08 -16.41 2.22
N GLN A 184 1.79 -16.16 1.99
CA GLN A 184 1.30 -15.61 0.73
C GLN A 184 1.83 -14.20 0.49
N THR A 185 1.88 -13.36 1.52
CA THR A 185 2.49 -12.02 1.46
C THR A 185 3.97 -12.10 1.10
N LEU A 186 4.73 -13.03 1.69
CA LEU A 186 6.13 -13.26 1.30
C LEU A 186 6.28 -13.61 -0.18
N LEU A 187 5.44 -14.54 -0.67
CA LEU A 187 5.44 -14.91 -2.09
C LEU A 187 5.12 -13.71 -3.00
N THR A 188 4.14 -12.90 -2.62
CA THR A 188 3.76 -11.69 -3.36
C THR A 188 4.92 -10.67 -3.39
N GLN A 189 5.61 -10.46 -2.27
CA GLN A 189 6.79 -9.60 -2.21
C GLN A 189 7.93 -10.13 -3.10
N ALA A 190 8.17 -11.43 -3.12
CA ALA A 190 9.19 -12.04 -3.97
C ALA A 190 8.88 -11.85 -5.47
N ARG A 191 7.62 -12.03 -5.88
CA ARG A 191 7.18 -11.78 -7.28
C ARG A 191 7.33 -10.30 -7.67
N ARG A 192 7.05 -9.38 -6.74
CA ARG A 192 7.24 -7.94 -6.96
C ARG A 192 8.72 -7.58 -7.13
N LEU A 193 9.61 -8.21 -6.35
CA LEU A 193 11.06 -8.04 -6.48
C LEU A 193 11.58 -8.60 -7.80
N GLU A 194 11.24 -9.84 -8.11
CA GLU A 194 11.62 -10.52 -9.34
C GLU A 194 11.23 -9.69 -10.57
N ARG A 195 9.97 -9.24 -10.63
CA ARG A 195 9.50 -8.42 -11.73
C ARG A 195 10.30 -7.13 -11.89
N LEU A 196 10.54 -6.39 -10.78
CA LEU A 196 11.27 -5.13 -10.83
C LEU A 196 12.73 -5.35 -11.26
N ALA A 197 13.37 -6.43 -10.79
CA ALA A 197 14.72 -6.79 -11.19
C ALA A 197 14.79 -7.20 -12.68
N ALA A 198 13.80 -7.96 -13.15
CA ALA A 198 13.73 -8.35 -14.56
C ALA A 198 13.47 -7.13 -15.49
N GLU A 199 12.64 -6.17 -15.05
CA GLU A 199 12.44 -4.92 -15.78
C GLU A 199 13.73 -4.09 -15.80
N ARG A 200 14.44 -4.00 -14.66
CA ARG A 200 15.71 -3.27 -14.56
C ARG A 200 16.81 -3.85 -15.43
N LEU A 201 16.89 -5.19 -15.52
CA LEU A 201 17.89 -5.86 -16.37
C LEU A 201 17.78 -5.48 -17.85
N LYS A 202 16.59 -5.15 -18.33
CA LYS A 202 16.36 -4.73 -19.73
C LYS A 202 17.01 -3.38 -20.07
N ASP A 203 17.31 -2.56 -19.07
CA ASP A 203 17.99 -1.27 -19.24
C ASP A 203 19.48 -1.43 -19.55
N PHE A 204 20.03 -2.65 -19.38
CA PHE A 204 21.41 -2.96 -19.68
C PHE A 204 21.49 -3.80 -20.95
N PRO A 205 22.37 -3.43 -21.94
CA PRO A 205 22.59 -4.26 -23.11
C PRO A 205 23.10 -5.65 -22.66
N LYS A 206 22.72 -6.69 -23.38
CA LYS A 206 23.39 -7.98 -23.24
C LYS A 206 24.85 -7.73 -23.59
N ASP A 207 25.76 -8.05 -22.70
CA ASP A 207 27.18 -8.06 -23.02
C ASP A 207 27.34 -8.88 -24.32
N VAL A 208 27.88 -8.25 -25.34
CA VAL A 208 28.30 -8.95 -26.53
C VAL A 208 29.39 -9.88 -26.01
N ALA A 209 29.10 -11.18 -25.92
CA ALA A 209 30.05 -12.17 -25.48
C ALA A 209 31.34 -11.88 -26.22
N ASP A 210 32.45 -11.72 -25.49
CA ASP A 210 33.80 -11.64 -26.05
C ASP A 210 34.03 -12.85 -26.93
N ASN A 211 33.73 -12.71 -28.23
CA ASN A 211 34.18 -13.60 -29.25
C ASN A 211 35.62 -13.19 -29.62
N ASN A 212 36.51 -13.26 -28.65
CA ASN A 212 37.96 -13.15 -28.87
C ASN A 212 38.67 -14.18 -28.01
N ASP A 213 38.40 -15.45 -28.27
CA ASP A 213 39.35 -16.54 -28.04
C ASP A 213 39.72 -17.10 -29.40
N GLU A 214 40.74 -16.50 -30.02
CA GLU A 214 41.66 -17.14 -30.94
C GLU A 214 43.08 -17.06 -30.38
#